data_10a7dece2b7449874d497ba465cba4c6
#
_entry.id   10a7dece2b7449874d497ba465cba4c6
#
_cell.length_a   1.000
_cell.length_b   1.000
_cell.length_c   1.000
_cell.angle_alpha   90.00
_cell.angle_beta   90.00
_cell.angle_gamma   90.00
#
_symmetry.space_group_name_H-M   'P 1'
#
loop_
_entity.id
_entity.type
_entity.pdbx_description
1 polymer ?
#
loop_
_entity_poly.entity_id
_entity_poly.type
_entity_poly.pdbx_seq_one_letter_code
_entity_poly.pdbx_strand_id
1 'polypeptide(L)'
;MLNLRFKCTVISSWHMVLHAVPKANKMIANKNRYSETERFVYAKWIINYMRKHARTRTRVYGRENIPTDSNYIMYPNHQGKYDALGIILAQEKPCGVLWGKKQAERLMSRQVCGLIDAVVIDLDNNRDKVRAIMDVTRQVKSGRNFLIFPEGGYIDNKNELQEFQAGCFSCSLQTKTPIVLIALFDSYKSMNSNTFERVDTQVHFLKPILYSEYGELKKKEVAKLVKSRIEERMAQIKAGEINESYELIG
;
A
#
# COMPACT_ATOMS: atom_id res chain seq x y z
N MET A 1 -12.43 -18.07 2.69
CA MET A 1 -13.01 -18.04 4.06
C MET A 1 -13.41 -16.62 4.44
N LEU A 2 -14.56 -16.47 5.09
CA LEU A 2 -15.01 -15.17 5.58
C LEU A 2 -14.32 -14.90 6.92
N ASN A 3 -13.32 -14.01 6.92
CA ASN A 3 -12.57 -13.70 8.12
C ASN A 3 -13.45 -12.97 9.14
N LEU A 4 -13.71 -13.60 10.26
CA LEU A 4 -14.58 -13.10 11.32
C LEU A 4 -14.16 -11.71 11.80
N ARG A 5 -12.86 -11.50 11.97
CA ARG A 5 -12.29 -10.20 12.37
C ARG A 5 -12.64 -9.07 11.40
N PHE A 6 -12.54 -9.31 10.08
CA PHE A 6 -12.93 -8.32 9.08
C PHE A 6 -14.41 -7.96 9.17
N LYS A 7 -15.28 -8.98 9.33
CA LYS A 7 -16.72 -8.73 9.51
C LYS A 7 -17.01 -7.91 10.74
N CYS A 8 -16.41 -8.26 11.88
CA CYS A 8 -16.61 -7.53 13.13
C CYS A 8 -16.08 -6.10 13.03
N THR A 9 -14.95 -5.88 12.34
CA THR A 9 -14.45 -4.52 12.07
C THR A 9 -15.47 -3.70 11.28
N VAL A 10 -16.03 -4.28 10.21
CA VAL A 10 -17.05 -3.59 9.39
C VAL A 10 -18.31 -3.31 10.21
N ILE A 11 -18.81 -4.30 10.96
CA ILE A 11 -20.02 -4.14 11.78
C ILE A 11 -19.81 -3.10 12.89
N SER A 12 -18.70 -3.15 13.60
CA SER A 12 -18.43 -2.21 14.71
C SER A 12 -18.15 -0.77 14.23
N SER A 13 -17.77 -0.61 12.97
CA SER A 13 -17.50 0.71 12.38
C SER A 13 -18.65 1.25 11.51
N TRP A 14 -19.82 0.57 11.47
CA TRP A 14 -20.93 0.93 10.57
C TRP A 14 -21.42 2.38 10.73
N HIS A 15 -21.47 2.89 11.96
CA HIS A 15 -21.91 4.27 12.24
C HIS A 15 -20.96 5.32 11.63
N MET A 16 -19.67 5.00 11.52
CA MET A 16 -18.71 5.87 10.82
C MET A 16 -19.08 6.02 9.33
N VAL A 17 -19.64 4.97 8.72
CA VAL A 17 -20.04 4.97 7.30
C VAL A 17 -21.05 6.07 7.00
N LEU A 18 -22.01 6.32 7.94
CA LEU A 18 -23.05 7.35 7.78
C LEU A 18 -22.45 8.77 7.64
N HIS A 19 -21.32 9.03 8.28
CA HIS A 19 -20.65 10.33 8.23
C HIS A 19 -19.52 10.36 7.20
N ALA A 20 -18.74 9.28 7.12
CA ALA A 20 -17.56 9.23 6.28
C ALA A 20 -17.90 9.17 4.78
N VAL A 21 -18.92 8.40 4.38
CA VAL A 21 -19.27 8.23 2.96
C VAL A 21 -19.77 9.52 2.33
N PRO A 22 -20.74 10.28 2.91
CA PRO A 22 -21.19 11.53 2.33
C PRO A 22 -20.06 12.57 2.21
N LYS A 23 -19.23 12.70 3.26
CA LYS A 23 -18.10 13.63 3.25
C LYS A 23 -17.03 13.22 2.23
N ALA A 24 -16.66 11.94 2.16
CA ALA A 24 -15.73 11.45 1.15
C ALA A 24 -16.24 11.71 -0.27
N ASN A 25 -17.50 11.37 -0.54
CA ASN A 25 -18.12 11.61 -1.86
C ASN A 25 -18.14 13.11 -2.22
N LYS A 26 -18.42 13.99 -1.26
CA LYS A 26 -18.34 15.44 -1.45
C LYS A 26 -16.93 15.89 -1.82
N MET A 27 -15.89 15.37 -1.12
CA MET A 27 -14.50 15.72 -1.39
C MET A 27 -14.03 15.19 -2.75
N ILE A 28 -14.44 13.97 -3.12
CA ILE A 28 -14.14 13.35 -4.42
C ILE A 28 -14.79 14.13 -5.58
N ALA A 29 -16.03 14.56 -5.41
CA ALA A 29 -16.76 15.32 -6.44
C ALA A 29 -16.23 16.76 -6.61
N ASN A 30 -15.56 17.32 -5.61
CA ASN A 30 -15.12 18.72 -5.59
C ASN A 30 -13.60 18.85 -5.40
N LYS A 31 -12.81 18.17 -6.24
CA LYS A 31 -11.34 18.16 -6.15
C LYS A 31 -10.70 19.54 -6.26
N ASN A 32 -11.36 20.49 -6.94
CA ASN A 32 -10.89 21.88 -7.03
C ASN A 32 -10.98 22.63 -5.68
N ARG A 33 -11.88 22.18 -4.79
CA ARG A 33 -12.08 22.76 -3.46
C ARG A 33 -11.27 22.06 -2.39
N TYR A 34 -10.98 20.78 -2.57
CA TYR A 34 -10.25 19.95 -1.62
C TYR A 34 -8.93 19.48 -2.24
N SER A 35 -7.83 19.96 -1.70
CA SER A 35 -6.47 19.58 -2.14
C SER A 35 -6.24 18.07 -2.01
N GLU A 36 -5.23 17.57 -2.72
CA GLU A 36 -4.80 16.17 -2.59
C GLU A 36 -4.44 15.82 -1.15
N THR A 37 -3.73 16.73 -0.46
CA THR A 37 -3.35 16.56 0.94
C THR A 37 -4.55 16.46 1.88
N GLU A 38 -5.55 17.33 1.74
CA GLU A 38 -6.77 17.26 2.57
C GLU A 38 -7.54 15.95 2.35
N ARG A 39 -7.64 15.51 1.09
CA ARG A 39 -8.29 14.23 0.76
C ARG A 39 -7.50 13.05 1.31
N PHE A 40 -6.18 13.08 1.23
CA PHE A 40 -5.30 12.05 1.78
C PHE A 40 -5.39 11.97 3.31
N VAL A 41 -5.36 13.11 4.01
CA VAL A 41 -5.55 13.19 5.47
C VAL A 41 -6.90 12.61 5.87
N TYR A 42 -7.96 12.89 5.10
CA TYR A 42 -9.27 12.33 5.37
C TYR A 42 -9.32 10.81 5.11
N ALA A 43 -8.65 10.33 4.07
CA ALA A 43 -8.51 8.89 3.85
C ALA A 43 -7.76 8.20 5.00
N LYS A 44 -6.68 8.80 5.51
CA LYS A 44 -5.96 8.32 6.70
C LYS A 44 -6.85 8.28 7.93
N TRP A 45 -7.72 9.28 8.13
CA TRP A 45 -8.67 9.28 9.24
C TRP A 45 -9.64 8.08 9.15
N ILE A 46 -10.21 7.81 7.98
CA ILE A 46 -11.07 6.64 7.75
C ILE A 46 -10.33 5.34 8.06
N ILE A 47 -9.12 5.19 7.51
CA ILE A 47 -8.30 4.00 7.66
C ILE A 47 -7.91 3.79 9.12
N ASN A 48 -7.51 4.85 9.82
CA ASN A 48 -7.15 4.79 11.24
C ASN A 48 -8.34 4.38 12.12
N TYR A 49 -9.53 4.86 11.79
CA TYR A 49 -10.76 4.43 12.47
C TYR A 49 -10.97 2.93 12.30
N MET A 50 -10.90 2.41 11.06
CA MET A 50 -11.02 0.97 10.80
C MET A 50 -9.93 0.14 11.49
N ARG A 51 -8.68 0.63 11.52
CA ARG A 51 -7.56 0.01 12.21
C ARG A 51 -7.84 -0.16 13.72
N LYS A 52 -8.35 0.89 14.37
CA LYS A 52 -8.72 0.84 15.80
C LYS A 52 -9.77 -0.24 16.07
N HIS A 53 -10.80 -0.34 15.25
CA HIS A 53 -11.84 -1.38 15.37
C HIS A 53 -11.30 -2.78 15.04
N ALA A 54 -10.30 -2.88 14.16
CA ALA A 54 -9.57 -4.11 13.92
C ALA A 54 -8.57 -4.44 15.06
N ARG A 55 -8.45 -3.62 16.11
CA ARG A 55 -7.52 -3.80 17.23
C ARG A 55 -6.07 -4.03 16.77
N THR A 56 -5.66 -3.31 15.71
CA THR A 56 -4.34 -3.44 15.08
C THR A 56 -3.43 -2.29 15.50
N ARG A 57 -2.19 -2.62 15.86
CA ARG A 57 -1.08 -1.67 15.97
C ARG A 57 -0.10 -1.95 14.84
N THR A 58 0.57 -0.91 14.37
CA THR A 58 1.58 -1.04 13.31
C THR A 58 2.88 -0.41 13.79
N ARG A 59 3.96 -1.19 13.82
CA ARG A 59 5.32 -0.71 14.03
C ARG A 59 5.89 -0.29 12.68
N VAL A 60 6.38 0.93 12.59
CA VAL A 60 6.96 1.50 11.37
C VAL A 60 8.44 1.71 11.59
N TYR A 61 9.25 1.11 10.73
CA TYR A 61 10.72 1.18 10.75
C TYR A 61 11.21 1.88 9.50
N GLY A 62 12.35 2.57 9.61
CA GLY A 62 13.07 3.13 8.47
C GLY A 62 12.32 4.25 7.73
N ARG A 63 11.46 5.02 8.39
CA ARG A 63 10.71 6.13 7.76
C ARG A 63 11.64 7.18 7.15
N GLU A 64 12.82 7.36 7.72
CA GLU A 64 13.89 8.25 7.23
C GLU A 64 14.43 7.86 5.86
N ASN A 65 14.18 6.62 5.40
CA ASN A 65 14.54 6.16 4.07
C ASN A 65 13.59 6.65 2.96
N ILE A 66 12.46 7.26 3.32
CA ILE A 66 11.50 7.78 2.33
C ILE A 66 12.05 9.07 1.72
N PRO A 67 12.18 9.18 0.38
CA PRO A 67 12.70 10.38 -0.27
C PRO A 67 11.87 11.63 0.05
N THR A 68 12.54 12.72 0.46
CA THR A 68 11.89 14.00 0.75
C THR A 68 11.86 14.93 -0.46
N ASP A 69 12.86 14.84 -1.33
CA ASP A 69 13.13 15.82 -2.39
C ASP A 69 12.61 15.40 -3.77
N SER A 70 12.12 14.18 -3.88
CA SER A 70 11.56 13.63 -5.13
C SER A 70 10.30 12.82 -4.86
N ASN A 71 9.53 12.58 -5.91
CA ASN A 71 8.49 11.56 -5.89
C ASN A 71 9.12 10.17 -6.08
N TYR A 72 8.39 9.14 -5.71
CA TYR A 72 8.86 7.75 -5.68
C TYR A 72 7.73 6.76 -5.95
N ILE A 73 8.12 5.53 -6.29
CA ILE A 73 7.19 4.41 -6.38
C ILE A 73 7.55 3.38 -5.30
N MET A 74 6.54 2.97 -4.54
CA MET A 74 6.65 1.99 -3.47
C MET A 74 6.28 0.60 -3.96
N TYR A 75 7.12 -0.38 -3.67
CA TYR A 75 6.89 -1.79 -3.98
C TYR A 75 7.00 -2.64 -2.71
N PRO A 76 5.88 -3.02 -2.09
CA PRO A 76 5.84 -3.96 -0.97
C PRO A 76 5.61 -5.40 -1.41
N ASN A 77 5.86 -6.36 -0.51
CA ASN A 77 5.22 -7.68 -0.57
C ASN A 77 3.73 -7.58 -0.19
N HIS A 78 2.92 -8.61 -0.49
CA HIS A 78 1.47 -8.59 -0.29
C HIS A 78 0.98 -9.77 0.56
N GLN A 79 0.34 -9.48 1.69
CA GLN A 79 -0.10 -10.47 2.68
C GLN A 79 -1.62 -10.46 2.93
N GLY A 80 -2.29 -9.32 2.72
CA GLY A 80 -3.70 -9.24 3.06
C GLY A 80 -4.35 -7.87 2.86
N LYS A 81 -5.57 -7.78 3.41
CA LYS A 81 -6.44 -6.59 3.25
C LYS A 81 -5.91 -5.33 3.92
N TYR A 82 -5.02 -5.47 4.91
CA TYR A 82 -4.51 -4.34 5.68
C TYR A 82 -3.27 -3.70 5.07
N ASP A 83 -2.58 -4.36 4.16
CA ASP A 83 -1.28 -3.96 3.63
C ASP A 83 -1.23 -2.53 3.12
N ALA A 84 -2.07 -2.20 2.13
CA ALA A 84 -2.15 -0.84 1.61
C ALA A 84 -2.56 0.17 2.68
N LEU A 85 -3.47 -0.22 3.58
CA LEU A 85 -3.96 0.64 4.66
C LEU A 85 -2.85 0.97 5.66
N GLY A 86 -2.05 -0.02 6.06
CA GLY A 86 -0.91 0.16 6.95
C GLY A 86 0.15 1.07 6.34
N ILE A 87 0.47 0.89 5.05
CA ILE A 87 1.42 1.76 4.34
C ILE A 87 0.88 3.19 4.23
N ILE A 88 -0.38 3.40 3.84
CA ILE A 88 -1.00 4.73 3.76
C ILE A 88 -0.96 5.45 5.12
N LEU A 89 -1.21 4.75 6.22
CA LEU A 89 -1.09 5.34 7.56
C LEU A 89 0.35 5.75 7.89
N ALA A 90 1.34 4.96 7.45
CA ALA A 90 2.75 5.22 7.66
C ALA A 90 3.30 6.36 6.76
N GLN A 91 2.62 6.72 5.66
CA GLN A 91 3.03 7.79 4.76
C GLN A 91 2.69 9.18 5.31
N GLU A 92 3.57 10.16 5.08
CA GLU A 92 3.30 11.58 5.32
C GLU A 92 2.78 12.27 4.07
N LYS A 93 3.46 12.04 2.94
CA LYS A 93 3.07 12.62 1.65
C LYS A 93 1.92 11.82 1.01
N PRO A 94 1.00 12.48 0.30
CA PRO A 94 -0.01 11.80 -0.47
C PRO A 94 0.58 10.79 -1.45
N CYS A 95 -0.10 9.66 -1.60
CA CYS A 95 0.25 8.65 -2.60
C CYS A 95 -1.00 8.03 -3.21
N GLY A 96 -0.95 7.74 -4.50
CA GLY A 96 -1.93 6.88 -5.17
C GLY A 96 -1.60 5.41 -4.94
N VAL A 97 -2.56 4.54 -5.21
CA VAL A 97 -2.39 3.08 -5.11
C VAL A 97 -2.93 2.43 -6.39
N LEU A 98 -2.21 1.45 -6.92
CA LEU A 98 -2.74 0.56 -7.95
C LEU A 98 -3.63 -0.49 -7.27
N TRP A 99 -4.96 -0.36 -7.43
CA TRP A 99 -5.95 -1.11 -6.66
C TRP A 99 -6.76 -2.07 -7.53
N GLY A 100 -6.90 -3.32 -7.11
CA GLY A 100 -7.70 -4.30 -7.83
C GLY A 100 -9.19 -3.95 -7.88
N LYS A 101 -9.83 -4.06 -9.05
CA LYS A 101 -11.22 -3.66 -9.33
C LYS A 101 -12.22 -4.28 -8.34
N LYS A 102 -12.14 -5.60 -8.11
CA LYS A 102 -13.05 -6.32 -7.20
C LYS A 102 -13.04 -5.77 -5.76
N GLN A 103 -11.91 -5.23 -5.31
CA GLN A 103 -11.75 -4.62 -4.00
C GLN A 103 -12.13 -3.13 -4.01
N ALA A 104 -11.82 -2.41 -5.08
CA ALA A 104 -12.13 -0.98 -5.23
C ALA A 104 -13.65 -0.70 -5.25
N GLU A 105 -14.46 -1.64 -5.71
CA GLU A 105 -15.92 -1.49 -5.81
C GLU A 105 -16.64 -1.64 -4.46
N ARG A 106 -15.95 -2.16 -3.43
CA ARG A 106 -16.55 -2.36 -2.10
C ARG A 106 -16.78 -1.02 -1.39
N LEU A 107 -17.87 -0.96 -0.61
CA LEU A 107 -18.12 0.19 0.26
C LEU A 107 -16.89 0.48 1.14
N MET A 108 -16.61 1.73 1.39
CA MET A 108 -15.41 2.30 2.04
C MET A 108 -14.14 2.17 1.20
N SER A 109 -13.84 1.03 0.55
CA SER A 109 -12.71 0.95 -0.39
C SER A 109 -12.87 1.93 -1.54
N ARG A 110 -14.08 2.03 -2.12
CA ARG A 110 -14.38 2.99 -3.17
C ARG A 110 -14.16 4.44 -2.73
N GLN A 111 -14.54 4.77 -1.50
CA GLN A 111 -14.31 6.11 -0.96
C GLN A 111 -12.81 6.38 -0.74
N VAL A 112 -12.09 5.43 -0.14
CA VAL A 112 -10.64 5.57 0.04
C VAL A 112 -9.94 5.69 -1.31
N CYS A 113 -10.25 4.82 -2.28
CA CYS A 113 -9.70 4.89 -3.64
C CYS A 113 -9.95 6.26 -4.30
N GLY A 114 -11.16 6.80 -4.19
CA GLY A 114 -11.50 8.11 -4.76
C GLY A 114 -10.77 9.28 -4.07
N LEU A 115 -10.59 9.21 -2.75
CA LEU A 115 -9.89 10.24 -1.98
C LEU A 115 -8.39 10.31 -2.32
N ILE A 116 -7.75 9.18 -2.58
CA ILE A 116 -6.31 9.09 -2.90
C ILE A 116 -6.03 9.04 -4.40
N ASP A 117 -7.03 9.22 -5.25
CA ASP A 117 -6.92 9.10 -6.70
C ASP A 117 -6.25 7.79 -7.15
N ALA A 118 -6.70 6.67 -6.59
CA ALA A 118 -6.19 5.34 -6.91
C ALA A 118 -6.44 5.01 -8.40
N VAL A 119 -5.51 4.28 -9.00
CA VAL A 119 -5.72 3.66 -10.32
C VAL A 119 -6.30 2.28 -10.12
N VAL A 120 -7.47 2.03 -10.71
CA VAL A 120 -8.14 0.73 -10.62
C VAL A 120 -7.70 -0.16 -11.78
N ILE A 121 -7.35 -1.41 -11.45
CA ILE A 121 -6.88 -2.41 -12.41
C ILE A 121 -7.76 -3.67 -12.37
N ASP A 122 -8.16 -4.14 -13.54
CA ASP A 122 -8.74 -5.45 -13.72
C ASP A 122 -7.62 -6.48 -14.02
N LEU A 123 -7.31 -7.29 -13.01
CA LEU A 123 -6.22 -8.27 -13.08
C LEU A 123 -6.50 -9.44 -14.02
N ASP A 124 -7.75 -9.64 -14.42
CA ASP A 124 -8.15 -10.68 -15.36
C ASP A 124 -8.09 -10.20 -16.83
N ASN A 125 -7.84 -8.88 -17.06
CA ASN A 125 -7.81 -8.26 -18.39
C ASN A 125 -6.41 -7.69 -18.72
N ASN A 126 -5.72 -8.31 -19.69
CA ASN A 126 -4.37 -7.88 -20.06
C ASN A 126 -4.29 -6.46 -20.66
N ARG A 127 -5.32 -6.01 -21.40
CA ARG A 127 -5.36 -4.64 -21.93
C ARG A 127 -5.50 -3.62 -20.78
N ASP A 128 -6.33 -3.95 -19.80
CA ASP A 128 -6.52 -3.11 -18.62
C ASP A 128 -5.24 -3.01 -17.77
N LYS A 129 -4.48 -4.10 -17.65
CA LYS A 129 -3.16 -4.08 -16.99
C LYS A 129 -2.22 -3.08 -17.64
N VAL A 130 -2.13 -3.08 -18.98
CA VAL A 130 -1.27 -2.12 -19.70
C VAL A 130 -1.78 -0.69 -19.49
N ARG A 131 -3.08 -0.45 -19.65
CA ARG A 131 -3.70 0.86 -19.42
C ARG A 131 -3.42 1.39 -18.02
N ALA A 132 -3.65 0.56 -17.00
CA ALA A 132 -3.45 0.94 -15.61
C ALA A 132 -1.98 1.32 -15.31
N ILE A 133 -1.02 0.58 -15.84
CA ILE A 133 0.40 0.92 -15.71
C ILE A 133 0.74 2.23 -16.44
N MET A 134 0.14 2.50 -17.60
CA MET A 134 0.30 3.79 -18.29
C MET A 134 -0.30 4.95 -17.48
N ASP A 135 -1.47 4.73 -16.85
CA ASP A 135 -2.13 5.73 -16.01
C ASP A 135 -1.30 6.06 -14.76
N VAL A 136 -0.75 5.03 -14.09
CA VAL A 136 0.20 5.23 -13.00
C VAL A 136 1.44 5.99 -13.48
N THR A 137 2.03 5.59 -14.61
CA THR A 137 3.21 6.26 -15.17
C THR A 137 2.94 7.75 -15.43
N ARG A 138 1.76 8.10 -15.95
CA ARG A 138 1.36 9.50 -16.18
C ARG A 138 1.26 10.29 -14.88
N GLN A 139 0.64 9.70 -13.85
CA GLN A 139 0.49 10.33 -12.55
C GLN A 139 1.84 10.49 -11.84
N VAL A 140 2.74 9.51 -11.93
CA VAL A 140 4.10 9.63 -11.38
C VAL A 140 4.90 10.72 -12.11
N LYS A 141 4.77 10.83 -13.44
CA LYS A 141 5.40 11.95 -14.20
C LYS A 141 4.86 13.32 -13.80
N SER A 142 3.64 13.41 -13.28
CA SER A 142 3.09 14.67 -12.74
C SER A 142 3.53 14.96 -11.28
N GLY A 143 4.46 14.18 -10.74
CA GLY A 143 5.04 14.41 -9.40
C GLY A 143 4.39 13.63 -8.27
N ARG A 144 3.44 12.71 -8.54
CA ARG A 144 2.75 11.94 -7.50
C ARG A 144 3.56 10.72 -7.07
N ASN A 145 3.46 10.38 -5.77
CA ASN A 145 3.92 9.09 -5.26
C ASN A 145 2.91 8.00 -5.55
N PHE A 146 3.39 6.78 -5.72
CA PHE A 146 2.52 5.65 -6.01
C PHE A 146 2.91 4.38 -5.25
N LEU A 147 1.91 3.57 -4.89
CA LEU A 147 2.06 2.26 -4.27
C LEU A 147 1.58 1.18 -5.24
N ILE A 148 2.44 0.22 -5.54
CA ILE A 148 2.15 -0.90 -6.44
C ILE A 148 2.57 -2.20 -5.77
N PHE A 149 1.63 -3.15 -5.63
CA PHE A 149 1.95 -4.50 -5.17
C PHE A 149 2.43 -5.35 -6.35
N PRO A 150 3.72 -5.69 -6.42
CA PRO A 150 4.27 -6.39 -7.59
C PRO A 150 3.83 -7.86 -7.68
N GLU A 151 3.30 -8.43 -6.61
CA GLU A 151 2.74 -9.78 -6.58
C GLU A 151 1.40 -9.87 -7.36
N GLY A 152 0.75 -8.73 -7.62
CA GLY A 152 -0.52 -8.68 -8.35
C GLY A 152 -1.74 -9.15 -7.55
N GLY A 153 -1.56 -9.56 -6.31
CA GLY A 153 -2.59 -10.02 -5.38
C GLY A 153 -1.96 -10.83 -4.26
N TYR A 154 -2.75 -11.19 -3.26
CA TYR A 154 -2.27 -12.03 -2.16
C TYR A 154 -3.03 -13.35 -2.11
N ILE A 155 -2.33 -14.38 -1.66
CA ILE A 155 -2.85 -15.69 -1.28
C ILE A 155 -2.62 -15.88 0.22
N ASP A 156 -3.00 -17.02 0.79
CA ASP A 156 -2.72 -17.33 2.21
C ASP A 156 -1.28 -17.84 2.40
N ASN A 157 -0.32 -17.01 2.00
CA ASN A 157 1.13 -17.26 2.09
C ASN A 157 1.79 -16.63 3.33
N LYS A 158 1.00 -15.94 4.17
CA LYS A 158 1.46 -15.30 5.42
C LYS A 158 2.65 -14.36 5.19
N ASN A 159 3.82 -14.69 5.75
CA ASN A 159 5.06 -13.92 5.64
C ASN A 159 5.98 -14.39 4.49
N GLU A 160 5.51 -15.24 3.59
CA GLU A 160 6.28 -15.65 2.41
C GLU A 160 5.94 -14.78 1.20
N LEU A 161 6.96 -14.43 0.41
CA LEU A 161 6.78 -13.63 -0.79
C LEU A 161 6.34 -14.52 -1.96
N GLN A 162 5.49 -13.95 -2.81
CA GLN A 162 5.15 -14.53 -4.11
C GLN A 162 6.11 -14.03 -5.20
N GLU A 163 5.93 -14.50 -6.42
CA GLU A 163 6.68 -13.99 -7.58
C GLU A 163 6.26 -12.57 -7.97
N PHE A 164 7.24 -11.71 -8.26
CA PHE A 164 7.01 -10.33 -8.67
C PHE A 164 6.77 -10.22 -10.17
N GLN A 165 5.66 -9.59 -10.53
CA GLN A 165 5.28 -9.34 -11.93
C GLN A 165 6.14 -8.23 -12.52
N ALA A 166 7.05 -8.58 -13.45
CA ALA A 166 8.00 -7.63 -14.04
C ALA A 166 7.34 -6.42 -14.73
N GLY A 167 6.08 -6.57 -15.17
CA GLY A 167 5.35 -5.53 -15.89
C GLY A 167 5.16 -4.23 -15.13
N CYS A 168 4.98 -4.30 -13.80
CA CYS A 168 4.73 -3.11 -12.97
C CYS A 168 5.97 -2.20 -12.83
N PHE A 169 7.19 -2.75 -12.96
CA PHE A 169 8.44 -1.99 -12.91
C PHE A 169 8.69 -1.12 -14.15
N SER A 170 7.85 -1.27 -15.20
CA SER A 170 7.88 -0.36 -16.34
C SER A 170 7.63 1.10 -15.96
N CYS A 171 6.83 1.34 -14.90
CA CYS A 171 6.61 2.69 -14.37
C CYS A 171 7.92 3.33 -13.93
N SER A 172 8.67 2.68 -13.04
CA SER A 172 9.92 3.21 -12.48
C SER A 172 10.97 3.45 -13.57
N LEU A 173 11.13 2.50 -14.51
CA LEU A 173 12.05 2.64 -15.64
C LEU A 173 11.69 3.84 -16.53
N GLN A 174 10.40 4.07 -16.82
CA GLN A 174 9.94 5.18 -17.67
C GLN A 174 9.95 6.53 -16.99
N THR A 175 9.79 6.56 -15.67
CA THR A 175 9.73 7.79 -14.87
C THR A 175 11.07 8.15 -14.24
N LYS A 176 12.01 7.22 -14.20
CA LYS A 176 13.34 7.35 -13.59
C LYS A 176 13.28 7.73 -12.09
N THR A 177 12.19 7.33 -11.42
CA THR A 177 11.94 7.66 -10.01
C THR A 177 12.61 6.67 -9.06
N PRO A 178 13.03 7.08 -7.86
CA PRO A 178 13.47 6.15 -6.83
C PRO A 178 12.44 5.06 -6.55
N ILE A 179 12.92 3.85 -6.35
CA ILE A 179 12.13 2.69 -5.91
C ILE A 179 12.25 2.59 -4.39
N VAL A 180 11.16 2.81 -3.68
CA VAL A 180 11.07 2.59 -2.23
C VAL A 180 10.58 1.17 -1.99
N LEU A 181 11.42 0.36 -1.36
CA LEU A 181 11.08 -1.01 -1.02
C LEU A 181 10.41 -1.03 0.35
N ILE A 182 9.38 -1.86 0.50
CA ILE A 182 8.68 -2.03 1.77
C ILE A 182 8.57 -3.52 2.10
N ALA A 183 9.04 -3.91 3.28
CA ALA A 183 8.79 -5.23 3.82
C ALA A 183 7.63 -5.15 4.83
N LEU A 184 6.55 -5.90 4.54
CA LEU A 184 5.41 -6.07 5.44
C LEU A 184 5.56 -7.39 6.19
N PHE A 185 5.40 -7.33 7.51
CA PHE A 185 5.45 -8.52 8.35
C PHE A 185 4.21 -8.60 9.25
N ASP A 186 3.60 -9.79 9.33
CA ASP A 186 2.39 -10.09 10.10
C ASP A 186 1.15 -9.26 9.72
N SER A 187 1.19 -8.56 8.61
CA SER A 187 0.09 -7.69 8.15
C SER A 187 -1.21 -8.48 7.88
N TYR A 188 -1.10 -9.74 7.43
CA TYR A 188 -2.24 -10.64 7.25
C TYR A 188 -3.03 -10.87 8.55
N LYS A 189 -2.38 -10.81 9.72
CA LYS A 189 -3.03 -11.02 11.02
C LYS A 189 -4.10 -9.96 11.31
N SER A 190 -3.98 -8.76 10.75
CA SER A 190 -4.90 -7.65 11.00
C SER A 190 -6.34 -7.94 10.54
N MET A 191 -6.53 -8.21 9.25
CA MET A 191 -7.89 -8.35 8.68
C MET A 191 -8.14 -9.70 8.01
N ASN A 192 -7.17 -10.61 8.04
CA ASN A 192 -7.29 -11.96 7.47
C ASN A 192 -7.28 -13.07 8.53
N SER A 193 -7.33 -12.74 9.82
CA SER A 193 -7.37 -13.71 10.92
C SER A 193 -8.77 -13.83 11.53
N ASN A 194 -8.97 -14.88 12.33
CA ASN A 194 -10.19 -15.14 13.08
C ASN A 194 -10.05 -14.89 14.59
N THR A 195 -8.96 -14.24 15.03
CA THR A 195 -8.76 -13.84 16.42
C THR A 195 -9.30 -12.45 16.71
N PHE A 196 -9.74 -12.19 17.95
CA PHE A 196 -10.12 -10.87 18.46
C PHE A 196 -9.03 -10.22 19.31
N GLU A 197 -7.91 -10.87 19.51
CA GLU A 197 -6.78 -10.32 20.25
C GLU A 197 -6.17 -9.12 19.51
N ARG A 198 -5.47 -8.27 20.24
CA ARG A 198 -4.68 -7.20 19.61
C ARG A 198 -3.60 -7.80 18.73
N VAL A 199 -3.42 -7.22 17.56
CA VAL A 199 -2.45 -7.67 16.57
C VAL A 199 -1.42 -6.59 16.33
N ASP A 200 -0.15 -6.96 16.37
CA ASP A 200 0.96 -6.12 15.95
C ASP A 200 1.36 -6.51 14.53
N THR A 201 1.49 -5.51 13.67
CA THR A 201 1.97 -5.63 12.29
C THR A 201 3.22 -4.77 12.13
N GLN A 202 4.02 -5.01 11.11
CA GLN A 202 5.21 -4.22 10.85
C GLN A 202 5.25 -3.73 9.41
N VAL A 203 5.71 -2.48 9.23
CA VAL A 203 6.01 -1.84 7.96
C VAL A 203 7.46 -1.36 8.02
N HIS A 204 8.31 -1.90 7.17
CA HIS A 204 9.72 -1.53 7.10
C HIS A 204 9.99 -0.82 5.77
N PHE A 205 10.33 0.46 5.82
CA PHE A 205 10.84 1.20 4.68
C PHE A 205 12.34 0.94 4.55
N LEU A 206 12.76 0.31 3.46
CA LEU A 206 14.15 0.00 3.23
C LEU A 206 14.82 1.13 2.44
N LYS A 207 16.16 1.14 2.45
CA LYS A 207 16.94 2.08 1.65
C LYS A 207 16.47 2.04 0.18
N PRO A 208 16.08 3.18 -0.41
CA PRO A 208 15.57 3.22 -1.78
C PRO A 208 16.65 2.82 -2.79
N ILE A 209 16.23 2.22 -3.90
CA ILE A 209 17.08 1.97 -5.05
C ILE A 209 16.94 3.17 -5.99
N LEU A 210 18.04 3.85 -6.26
CA LEU A 210 18.06 5.01 -7.13
C LEU A 210 18.09 4.59 -8.61
N TYR A 211 17.67 5.46 -9.52
CA TYR A 211 17.67 5.17 -10.96
C TYR A 211 19.06 4.80 -11.49
N SER A 212 20.12 5.39 -10.95
CA SER A 212 21.50 5.04 -11.29
C SER A 212 21.88 3.57 -11.02
N GLU A 213 21.15 2.90 -10.11
CA GLU A 213 21.40 1.50 -9.74
C GLU A 213 20.59 0.52 -10.59
N TYR A 214 19.44 0.95 -11.17
CA TYR A 214 18.55 0.04 -11.87
C TYR A 214 18.21 0.45 -13.31
N GLY A 215 18.62 1.64 -13.74
CA GLY A 215 18.21 2.22 -15.03
C GLY A 215 18.63 1.40 -16.27
N GLU A 216 19.77 0.70 -16.18
CA GLU A 216 20.28 -0.17 -17.24
C GLU A 216 19.73 -1.61 -17.18
N LEU A 217 18.99 -1.95 -16.13
CA LEU A 217 18.45 -3.28 -15.93
C LEU A 217 17.15 -3.50 -16.73
N LYS A 218 16.94 -4.73 -17.20
CA LYS A 218 15.65 -5.13 -17.75
C LYS A 218 14.61 -5.27 -16.65
N LYS A 219 13.33 -5.13 -17.00
CA LYS A 219 12.19 -5.23 -16.04
C LYS A 219 12.24 -6.47 -15.14
N LYS A 220 12.65 -7.61 -15.68
CA LYS A 220 12.79 -8.86 -14.90
C LYS A 220 13.92 -8.80 -13.89
N GLU A 221 15.00 -8.11 -14.21
CA GLU A 221 16.17 -7.94 -13.34
C GLU A 221 15.83 -6.96 -12.21
N VAL A 222 15.12 -5.87 -12.52
CA VAL A 222 14.59 -4.95 -11.49
C VAL A 222 13.64 -5.69 -10.53
N ALA A 223 12.74 -6.53 -11.05
CA ALA A 223 11.84 -7.33 -10.22
C ALA A 223 12.60 -8.26 -9.26
N LYS A 224 13.65 -8.94 -9.75
CA LYS A 224 14.51 -9.79 -8.92
C LYS A 224 15.28 -9.00 -7.86
N LEU A 225 15.85 -7.86 -8.24
CA LEU A 225 16.57 -6.98 -7.31
C LEU A 225 15.66 -6.50 -6.18
N VAL A 226 14.46 -6.00 -6.50
CA VAL A 226 13.50 -5.54 -5.49
C VAL A 226 13.06 -6.69 -4.59
N LYS A 227 12.73 -7.85 -5.17
CA LYS A 227 12.32 -9.04 -4.42
C LYS A 227 13.40 -9.49 -3.46
N SER A 228 14.64 -9.65 -3.91
CA SER A 228 15.76 -10.14 -3.07
C SER A 228 16.03 -9.22 -1.87
N ARG A 229 15.95 -7.88 -2.05
CA ARG A 229 16.13 -6.93 -0.94
C ARG A 229 15.01 -7.03 0.10
N ILE A 230 13.77 -7.29 -0.33
CA ILE A 230 12.65 -7.49 0.59
C ILE A 230 12.79 -8.85 1.30
N GLU A 231 13.18 -9.92 0.59
CA GLU A 231 13.44 -11.24 1.17
C GLU A 231 14.52 -11.21 2.24
N GLU A 232 15.62 -10.48 2.00
CA GLU A 232 16.68 -10.27 2.97
C GLU A 232 16.15 -9.62 4.25
N ARG A 233 15.35 -8.54 4.13
CA ARG A 233 14.73 -7.90 5.30
C ARG A 233 13.77 -8.82 6.01
N MET A 234 12.98 -9.59 5.29
CA MET A 234 12.05 -10.56 5.88
C MET A 234 12.80 -11.66 6.67
N ALA A 235 13.96 -12.10 6.18
CA ALA A 235 14.82 -13.05 6.90
C ALA A 235 15.36 -12.44 8.21
N GLN A 236 15.85 -11.20 8.19
CA GLN A 236 16.30 -10.48 9.39
C GLN A 236 15.17 -10.35 10.43
N ILE A 237 13.95 -10.02 10.01
CA ILE A 237 12.80 -9.93 10.92
C ILE A 237 12.49 -11.28 11.55
N LYS A 238 12.50 -12.36 10.76
CA LYS A 238 12.25 -13.73 11.25
C LYS A 238 13.33 -14.20 12.22
N ALA A 239 14.58 -13.79 12.00
CA ALA A 239 15.71 -14.10 12.90
C ALA A 239 15.72 -13.25 14.17
N GLY A 240 14.87 -12.21 14.28
CA GLY A 240 14.87 -11.29 15.43
C GLY A 240 16.06 -10.33 15.45
N GLU A 241 16.68 -10.08 14.31
CA GLU A 241 17.90 -9.27 14.15
C GLU A 241 17.62 -7.76 14.03
N ILE A 242 16.35 -7.34 14.15
CA ILE A 242 15.97 -5.93 14.00
C ILE A 242 16.15 -5.19 15.32
N ASN A 243 17.22 -4.42 15.41
CA ASN A 243 17.56 -3.57 16.57
C ASN A 243 17.30 -2.06 16.32
N GLU A 244 16.54 -1.73 15.26
CA GLU A 244 16.21 -0.37 14.88
C GLU A 244 15.07 0.19 15.73
N SER A 245 15.06 1.52 15.92
CA SER A 245 13.90 2.21 16.49
C SER A 245 12.70 2.14 15.57
N TYR A 246 11.51 2.20 16.14
CA TYR A 246 10.26 2.23 15.37
C TYR A 246 9.28 3.28 15.91
N GLU A 247 8.41 3.75 15.04
CA GLU A 247 7.25 4.51 15.41
C GLU A 247 6.04 3.58 15.55
N LEU A 248 5.21 3.80 16.57
CA LEU A 248 4.02 3.00 16.80
C LEU A 248 2.76 3.75 16.35
N ILE A 249 2.09 3.25 15.33
CA ILE A 249 0.72 3.66 14.97
C ILE A 249 -0.24 2.77 15.77
N GLY A 250 -0.66 3.27 16.92
CA GLY A 250 -1.44 2.54 17.93
C GLY A 250 -2.84 3.08 18.20
#